data_8e301c29bd0a077dd0f0bd1fb27df1b2
#
_entry.id   8e301c29bd0a077dd0f0bd1fb27df1b2
#
_cell.length_a   1.000
_cell.length_b   1.000
_cell.length_c   1.000
_cell.angle_alpha   90.00
_cell.angle_beta   90.00
_cell.angle_gamma   90.00
#
_symmetry.space_group_name_H-M   'P 1'
#
loop_
_entity.id
_entity.type
_entity.pdbx_description
1 polymer ?
#
loop_
_entity_poly.entity_id
_entity_poly.type
_entity_poly.pdbx_seq_one_letter_code
_entity_poly.pdbx_strand_id
1 'polypeptide(L)'
;MAIISSVRLWTAQDALTSSGTIGTALRLTVPILLAGMAGLWAERCGVLNIGIEGMMIFGTWAGAWGAWQFGPWVGLLFAILGGMFGGLVHAVATVRFNIDQVISGVVINLFAFFGVRYLSELVYVGKKGGGISQSPPQKWALPKFNLPILSGGEIAGWKSPDFLGWLELQRWFILGDLGGIGRGLTHSISWATVIAVVVVPVSTWVLWRTRFGLRLRSSGESPVAAESLGVNVIRLRYYGLLISGGLAGLAGGTLSIVASSYYRQGQTAGRGFIGLATMIFGNWRPSGIMTGAMLFGYAEGVKLVASDSITASFLFIAAISVMFFIYAIIRRKRMQVLIALVAFCLSAIAYRTVDTVPESLTQSLPYVVTLIVLATANQRLRPPAMAGVPFRPGEPH
;
A
#
# COMPACT_ATOMS: atom_id res chain seq x y z
N MET A 1 3.37 -17.35 15.30
CA MET A 1 2.60 -18.54 14.85
C MET A 1 1.94 -19.24 16.03
N ALA A 2 2.65 -19.76 17.05
CA ALA A 2 2.02 -20.47 18.17
C ALA A 2 0.86 -19.71 18.84
N ILE A 3 1.00 -18.41 19.08
CA ILE A 3 -0.06 -17.58 19.68
C ILE A 3 -1.31 -17.54 18.79
N ILE A 4 -1.15 -17.31 17.48
CA ILE A 4 -2.29 -17.28 16.55
C ILE A 4 -3.00 -18.64 16.52
N SER A 5 -2.23 -19.73 16.45
CA SER A 5 -2.79 -21.08 16.49
C SER A 5 -3.52 -21.38 17.80
N SER A 6 -3.00 -20.88 18.94
CA SER A 6 -3.69 -21.01 20.23
C SER A 6 -4.99 -20.20 20.28
N VAL A 7 -4.98 -18.96 19.74
CA VAL A 7 -6.19 -18.13 19.63
C VAL A 7 -7.23 -18.80 18.74
N ARG A 8 -6.84 -19.37 17.60
CA ARG A 8 -7.72 -20.14 16.72
C ARG A 8 -8.37 -21.32 17.44
N LEU A 9 -7.57 -22.12 18.17
CA LEU A 9 -8.10 -23.26 18.93
C LEU A 9 -9.06 -22.83 20.02
N TRP A 10 -8.78 -21.70 20.68
CA TRP A 10 -9.63 -21.20 21.77
C TRP A 10 -10.94 -20.56 21.25
N THR A 11 -10.87 -19.81 20.16
CA THR A 11 -12.03 -19.09 19.61
C THR A 11 -12.80 -19.87 18.55
N ALA A 12 -12.25 -20.99 18.07
CA ALA A 12 -12.73 -21.75 16.91
C ALA A 12 -12.86 -20.91 15.62
N GLN A 13 -12.16 -19.75 15.54
CA GLN A 13 -12.21 -18.82 14.41
C GLN A 13 -10.94 -18.92 13.58
N ASP A 14 -11.07 -19.35 12.31
CA ASP A 14 -9.96 -19.49 11.37
C ASP A 14 -9.60 -18.19 10.65
N ALA A 15 -10.42 -17.15 10.80
CA ALA A 15 -10.41 -15.98 9.95
C ALA A 15 -9.09 -15.19 9.95
N LEU A 16 -8.29 -15.22 11.02
CA LEU A 16 -7.02 -14.47 11.09
C LEU A 16 -5.94 -15.05 10.18
N THR A 17 -5.93 -16.35 9.95
CA THR A 17 -4.89 -17.06 9.18
C THR A 17 -5.43 -17.75 7.94
N SER A 18 -6.74 -17.62 7.67
CA SER A 18 -7.37 -18.26 6.52
C SER A 18 -6.78 -17.73 5.19
N SER A 19 -6.72 -18.61 4.21
CA SER A 19 -6.27 -18.26 2.86
C SER A 19 -7.10 -17.13 2.24
N GLY A 20 -8.40 -17.02 2.59
CA GLY A 20 -9.27 -15.95 2.15
C GLY A 20 -8.84 -14.57 2.70
N THR A 21 -8.55 -14.47 4.00
CA THR A 21 -8.08 -13.23 4.63
C THR A 21 -6.70 -12.83 4.12
N ILE A 22 -5.76 -13.76 4.06
CA ILE A 22 -4.40 -13.49 3.58
C ILE A 22 -4.40 -13.11 2.10
N GLY A 23 -5.18 -13.79 1.25
CA GLY A 23 -5.32 -13.43 -0.17
C GLY A 23 -5.96 -12.05 -0.37
N THR A 24 -6.91 -11.67 0.48
CA THR A 24 -7.51 -10.32 0.48
C THR A 24 -6.50 -9.29 0.98
N ALA A 25 -5.79 -9.57 2.05
CA ALA A 25 -4.71 -8.74 2.57
C ALA A 25 -3.63 -8.48 1.51
N LEU A 26 -3.22 -9.51 0.77
CA LEU A 26 -2.24 -9.38 -0.32
C LEU A 26 -2.75 -8.44 -1.42
N ARG A 27 -4.01 -8.58 -1.83
CA ARG A 27 -4.62 -7.69 -2.85
C ARG A 27 -4.68 -6.24 -2.39
N LEU A 28 -4.98 -5.99 -1.09
CA LEU A 28 -5.03 -4.65 -0.51
C LEU A 28 -3.65 -4.06 -0.22
N THR A 29 -2.64 -4.90 -0.01
CA THR A 29 -1.24 -4.50 0.11
C THR A 29 -0.72 -3.84 -1.17
N VAL A 30 -1.12 -4.33 -2.35
CA VAL A 30 -0.61 -3.87 -3.66
C VAL A 30 -0.73 -2.35 -3.87
N PRO A 31 -1.93 -1.73 -3.76
CA PRO A 31 -2.06 -0.29 -3.96
C PRO A 31 -1.29 0.52 -2.91
N ILE A 32 -1.25 0.07 -1.65
CA ILE A 32 -0.53 0.74 -0.57
C ILE A 32 0.99 0.68 -0.81
N LEU A 33 1.49 -0.49 -1.21
CA LEU A 33 2.90 -0.69 -1.56
C LEU A 33 3.34 0.23 -2.69
N LEU A 34 2.59 0.25 -3.79
CA LEU A 34 2.90 1.09 -4.95
C LEU A 34 2.84 2.59 -4.61
N ALA A 35 1.87 3.02 -3.78
CA ALA A 35 1.78 4.39 -3.30
C ALA A 35 2.98 4.76 -2.39
N GLY A 36 3.40 3.85 -1.50
CA GLY A 36 4.59 4.05 -0.68
C GLY A 36 5.88 4.12 -1.52
N MET A 37 5.98 3.29 -2.56
CA MET A 37 7.08 3.35 -3.52
C MET A 37 7.05 4.64 -4.33
N ALA A 38 5.87 5.16 -4.68
CA ALA A 38 5.72 6.47 -5.32
C ALA A 38 6.29 7.59 -4.44
N GLY A 39 5.95 7.61 -3.16
CA GLY A 39 6.52 8.55 -2.18
C GLY A 39 8.04 8.44 -2.09
N LEU A 40 8.58 7.23 -2.05
CA LEU A 40 10.02 6.98 -2.01
C LEU A 40 10.75 7.63 -3.19
N TRP A 41 10.24 7.46 -4.41
CA TRP A 41 10.87 8.03 -5.60
C TRP A 41 10.85 9.56 -5.60
N ALA A 42 9.74 10.17 -5.17
CA ALA A 42 9.63 11.63 -5.06
C ALA A 42 10.58 12.18 -3.99
N GLU A 43 10.55 11.62 -2.77
CA GLU A 43 11.36 12.18 -1.69
C GLU A 43 12.86 11.90 -1.88
N ARG A 44 13.24 10.76 -2.49
CA ARG A 44 14.65 10.49 -2.83
C ARG A 44 15.21 11.45 -3.87
N CYS A 45 14.40 12.12 -4.68
CA CYS A 45 14.87 13.21 -5.53
C CYS A 45 14.77 14.61 -4.87
N GLY A 46 14.30 14.69 -3.62
CA GLY A 46 14.24 15.92 -2.84
C GLY A 46 12.91 16.68 -2.95
N VAL A 47 11.83 16.04 -3.43
CA VAL A 47 10.52 16.65 -3.53
C VAL A 47 9.49 15.86 -2.72
N LEU A 48 8.80 16.54 -1.79
CA LEU A 48 7.67 15.98 -1.08
C LEU A 48 6.48 15.83 -2.03
N ASN A 49 5.85 14.66 -2.04
CA ASN A 49 4.68 14.41 -2.86
C ASN A 49 3.47 13.98 -2.04
N ILE A 50 2.75 14.94 -1.48
CA ILE A 50 1.47 14.70 -0.78
C ILE A 50 0.32 14.49 -1.79
N GLY A 51 0.53 14.82 -3.07
CA GLY A 51 -0.43 14.64 -4.16
C GLY A 51 -0.61 13.18 -4.64
N ILE A 52 0.01 12.20 -3.99
CA ILE A 52 -0.06 10.78 -4.38
C ILE A 52 -1.51 10.29 -4.43
N GLU A 53 -2.36 10.70 -3.48
CA GLU A 53 -3.78 10.33 -3.48
C GLU A 53 -4.49 10.81 -4.75
N GLY A 54 -4.26 12.06 -5.17
CA GLY A 54 -4.80 12.61 -6.42
C GLY A 54 -4.25 11.90 -7.66
N MET A 55 -2.96 11.57 -7.67
CA MET A 55 -2.34 10.81 -8.76
C MET A 55 -2.92 9.39 -8.84
N MET A 56 -3.23 8.76 -7.71
CA MET A 56 -3.99 7.50 -7.67
C MET A 56 -5.40 7.69 -8.25
N ILE A 57 -6.11 8.76 -7.91
CA ILE A 57 -7.45 9.05 -8.45
C ILE A 57 -7.40 9.17 -9.97
N PHE A 58 -6.45 9.91 -10.54
CA PHE A 58 -6.25 9.95 -11.99
C PHE A 58 -5.99 8.56 -12.57
N GLY A 59 -5.15 7.76 -11.88
CA GLY A 59 -4.85 6.39 -12.27
C GLY A 59 -6.06 5.46 -12.22
N THR A 60 -6.96 5.60 -11.21
CA THR A 60 -8.19 4.79 -11.14
C THR A 60 -9.10 5.05 -12.32
N TRP A 61 -9.30 6.33 -12.65
CA TRP A 61 -10.20 6.74 -13.73
C TRP A 61 -9.64 6.38 -15.10
N ALA A 62 -8.39 6.77 -15.39
CA ALA A 62 -7.75 6.51 -16.66
C ALA A 62 -7.57 5.00 -16.90
N GLY A 63 -7.20 4.26 -15.84
CA GLY A 63 -7.08 2.81 -15.88
C GLY A 63 -8.40 2.11 -16.18
N ALA A 64 -9.49 2.51 -15.54
CA ALA A 64 -10.81 1.96 -15.80
C ALA A 64 -11.28 2.28 -17.23
N TRP A 65 -11.04 3.50 -17.71
CA TRP A 65 -11.36 3.88 -19.08
C TRP A 65 -10.59 3.04 -20.11
N GLY A 66 -9.28 2.90 -19.92
CA GLY A 66 -8.45 2.08 -20.80
C GLY A 66 -8.83 0.60 -20.75
N ALA A 67 -9.15 0.07 -19.56
CA ALA A 67 -9.57 -1.32 -19.40
C ALA A 67 -10.94 -1.59 -20.04
N TRP A 68 -11.88 -0.66 -19.94
CA TRP A 68 -13.18 -0.75 -20.58
C TRP A 68 -13.10 -0.76 -22.11
N GLN A 69 -12.23 0.09 -22.69
CA GLN A 69 -12.09 0.22 -24.15
C GLN A 69 -11.20 -0.86 -24.75
N PHE A 70 -10.04 -1.12 -24.17
CA PHE A 70 -8.93 -1.85 -24.80
C PHE A 70 -8.47 -3.09 -24.01
N GLY A 71 -9.07 -3.33 -22.84
CA GLY A 71 -8.70 -4.44 -21.97
C GLY A 71 -7.74 -4.10 -20.84
N PRO A 72 -7.57 -5.02 -19.87
CA PRO A 72 -6.95 -4.72 -18.58
C PRO A 72 -5.48 -4.34 -18.67
N TRP A 73 -4.71 -4.91 -19.59
CA TRP A 73 -3.29 -4.58 -19.77
C TRP A 73 -3.08 -3.14 -20.25
N VAL A 74 -3.87 -2.73 -21.25
CA VAL A 74 -3.86 -1.35 -21.72
C VAL A 74 -4.39 -0.42 -20.66
N GLY A 75 -5.38 -0.87 -19.87
CA GLY A 75 -5.86 -0.15 -18.70
C GLY A 75 -4.76 0.16 -17.68
N LEU A 76 -3.87 -0.80 -17.37
CA LEU A 76 -2.73 -0.55 -16.49
C LEU A 76 -1.77 0.52 -17.07
N LEU A 77 -1.55 0.51 -18.38
CA LEU A 77 -0.75 1.56 -19.04
C LEU A 77 -1.40 2.93 -18.91
N PHE A 78 -2.71 3.04 -19.17
CA PHE A 78 -3.46 4.29 -18.97
C PHE A 78 -3.47 4.74 -17.51
N ALA A 79 -3.51 3.81 -16.56
CA ALA A 79 -3.38 4.14 -15.16
C ALA A 79 -2.03 4.80 -14.83
N ILE A 80 -0.93 4.23 -15.35
CA ILE A 80 0.42 4.82 -15.21
C ILE A 80 0.45 6.23 -15.82
N LEU A 81 -0.06 6.40 -17.05
CA LEU A 81 -0.07 7.70 -17.74
C LEU A 81 -0.93 8.73 -17.00
N GLY A 82 -2.10 8.33 -16.47
CA GLY A 82 -2.95 9.19 -15.66
C GLY A 82 -2.26 9.69 -14.38
N GLY A 83 -1.56 8.80 -13.68
CA GLY A 83 -0.76 9.18 -12.53
C GLY A 83 0.46 10.03 -12.90
N MET A 84 1.15 9.72 -14.01
CA MET A 84 2.26 10.53 -14.54
C MET A 84 1.82 11.94 -14.91
N PHE A 85 0.59 12.12 -15.41
CA PHE A 85 0.01 13.44 -15.63
C PHE A 85 -0.02 14.28 -14.34
N GLY A 86 -0.54 13.70 -13.25
CA GLY A 86 -0.51 14.34 -11.93
C GLY A 86 0.92 14.62 -11.44
N GLY A 87 1.85 13.67 -11.65
CA GLY A 87 3.27 13.82 -11.35
C GLY A 87 3.94 14.94 -12.15
N LEU A 88 3.58 15.10 -13.43
CA LEU A 88 4.06 16.18 -14.28
C LEU A 88 3.55 17.55 -13.79
N VAL A 89 2.26 17.66 -13.48
CA VAL A 89 1.67 18.90 -12.92
C VAL A 89 2.40 19.27 -11.63
N HIS A 90 2.63 18.31 -10.74
CA HIS A 90 3.39 18.54 -9.50
C HIS A 90 4.83 18.98 -9.76
N ALA A 91 5.51 18.34 -10.73
CA ALA A 91 6.87 18.70 -11.11
C ALA A 91 6.95 20.13 -11.69
N VAL A 92 6.04 20.50 -12.56
CA VAL A 92 5.99 21.86 -13.11
C VAL A 92 5.74 22.87 -12.00
N ALA A 93 4.78 22.64 -11.11
CA ALA A 93 4.46 23.54 -10.01
C ALA A 93 5.65 23.71 -9.04
N THR A 94 6.24 22.61 -8.60
CA THR A 94 7.24 22.63 -7.50
C THR A 94 8.67 22.84 -7.98
N VAL A 95 9.04 22.33 -9.17
CA VAL A 95 10.41 22.40 -9.67
C VAL A 95 10.62 23.59 -10.60
N ARG A 96 9.60 23.93 -11.43
CA ARG A 96 9.73 25.07 -12.36
C ARG A 96 9.30 26.38 -11.72
N PHE A 97 8.15 26.37 -11.03
CA PHE A 97 7.58 27.59 -10.45
C PHE A 97 7.91 27.77 -8.97
N ASN A 98 8.63 26.81 -8.35
CA ASN A 98 8.99 26.82 -6.93
C ASN A 98 7.79 27.05 -5.98
N ILE A 99 6.60 26.57 -6.38
CA ILE A 99 5.42 26.57 -5.52
C ILE A 99 5.67 25.61 -4.35
N ASP A 100 5.16 25.96 -3.18
CA ASP A 100 5.22 25.07 -2.01
C ASP A 100 4.70 23.66 -2.35
N GLN A 101 5.48 22.65 -1.96
CA GLN A 101 5.26 21.26 -2.37
C GLN A 101 4.01 20.66 -1.70
N VAL A 102 3.72 21.09 -0.45
CA VAL A 102 2.53 20.66 0.29
C VAL A 102 1.28 21.25 -0.36
N ILE A 103 1.30 22.56 -0.63
CA ILE A 103 0.19 23.26 -1.29
C ILE A 103 -0.10 22.64 -2.65
N SER A 104 0.94 22.43 -3.48
CA SER A 104 0.79 21.79 -4.78
C SER A 104 0.17 20.40 -4.67
N GLY A 105 0.61 19.59 -3.70
CA GLY A 105 0.06 18.25 -3.46
C GLY A 105 -1.42 18.27 -3.07
N VAL A 106 -1.83 19.17 -2.18
CA VAL A 106 -3.23 19.33 -1.76
C VAL A 106 -4.09 19.76 -2.95
N VAL A 107 -3.62 20.72 -3.74
CA VAL A 107 -4.35 21.20 -4.95
C VAL A 107 -4.55 20.05 -5.94
N ILE A 108 -3.53 19.22 -6.17
CA ILE A 108 -3.64 18.03 -7.04
C ILE A 108 -4.69 17.05 -6.52
N ASN A 109 -4.75 16.80 -5.21
CA ASN A 109 -5.74 15.92 -4.63
C ASN A 109 -7.18 16.42 -4.87
N LEU A 110 -7.41 17.73 -4.66
CA LEU A 110 -8.70 18.37 -4.92
C LEU A 110 -9.03 18.37 -6.41
N PHE A 111 -8.07 18.78 -7.25
CA PHE A 111 -8.24 18.80 -8.69
C PHE A 111 -8.55 17.41 -9.26
N ALA A 112 -7.86 16.37 -8.79
CA ALA A 112 -8.13 15.01 -9.21
C ALA A 112 -9.54 14.58 -8.84
N PHE A 113 -9.98 14.85 -7.61
CA PHE A 113 -11.29 14.42 -7.12
C PHE A 113 -12.44 15.04 -7.95
N PHE A 114 -12.41 16.36 -8.15
CA PHE A 114 -13.45 17.07 -8.92
C PHE A 114 -13.29 16.91 -10.43
N GLY A 115 -12.05 16.93 -10.91
CA GLY A 115 -11.74 16.79 -12.34
C GLY A 115 -12.14 15.44 -12.90
N VAL A 116 -11.87 14.37 -12.15
CA VAL A 116 -12.26 13.00 -12.56
C VAL A 116 -13.78 12.83 -12.52
N ARG A 117 -14.47 13.46 -11.58
CA ARG A 117 -15.94 13.48 -11.55
C ARG A 117 -16.51 14.15 -12.81
N TYR A 118 -15.97 15.31 -13.19
CA TYR A 118 -16.36 16.01 -14.43
C TYR A 118 -16.07 15.16 -15.67
N LEU A 119 -14.89 14.54 -15.75
CA LEU A 119 -14.56 13.62 -16.84
C LEU A 119 -15.50 12.41 -16.89
N SER A 120 -15.93 11.89 -15.73
CA SER A 120 -16.91 10.78 -15.67
C SER A 120 -18.27 11.21 -16.22
N GLU A 121 -18.70 12.42 -15.94
CA GLU A 121 -19.94 12.98 -16.50
C GLU A 121 -19.89 13.04 -18.02
N LEU A 122 -18.78 13.51 -18.58
CA LEU A 122 -18.60 13.62 -20.04
C LEU A 122 -18.49 12.27 -20.74
N VAL A 123 -17.84 11.29 -20.12
CA VAL A 123 -17.43 10.06 -20.80
C VAL A 123 -18.33 8.86 -20.47
N TYR A 124 -18.81 8.75 -19.23
CA TYR A 124 -19.51 7.56 -18.74
C TYR A 124 -21.02 7.72 -18.66
N VAL A 125 -21.55 8.92 -18.52
CA VAL A 125 -23.02 9.17 -18.52
C VAL A 125 -23.61 8.74 -19.86
N GLY A 126 -24.77 8.05 -19.80
CA GLY A 126 -25.42 7.48 -20.99
C GLY A 126 -24.82 6.16 -21.49
N LYS A 127 -23.74 5.65 -20.90
CA LYS A 127 -23.22 4.32 -21.21
C LYS A 127 -23.82 3.27 -20.27
N LYS A 128 -24.05 2.05 -20.77
CA LYS A 128 -24.62 0.95 -19.96
C LYS A 128 -23.71 0.63 -18.77
N GLY A 129 -24.23 0.81 -17.55
CA GLY A 129 -23.48 0.62 -16.32
C GLY A 129 -22.54 1.76 -15.94
N GLY A 130 -22.52 2.85 -16.71
CA GLY A 130 -21.75 4.06 -16.42
C GLY A 130 -22.60 5.16 -15.76
N GLY A 131 -21.94 6.11 -15.12
CA GLY A 131 -22.55 7.27 -14.47
C GLY A 131 -21.51 8.24 -13.95
N ILE A 132 -21.94 9.30 -13.26
CA ILE A 132 -21.03 10.34 -12.73
C ILE A 132 -20.04 9.75 -11.71
N SER A 133 -20.48 8.77 -10.90
CA SER A 133 -19.69 8.19 -9.82
C SER A 133 -19.04 6.86 -10.16
N GLN A 134 -19.28 6.30 -11.34
CA GLN A 134 -18.73 5.00 -11.75
C GLN A 134 -18.56 4.88 -13.26
N SER A 135 -17.55 4.10 -13.69
CA SER A 135 -17.40 3.71 -15.10
C SER A 135 -18.29 2.51 -15.45
N PRO A 136 -18.53 2.27 -16.74
CA PRO A 136 -18.96 0.96 -17.20
C PRO A 136 -17.99 -0.13 -16.68
N PRO A 137 -18.49 -1.36 -16.41
CA PRO A 137 -17.64 -2.46 -16.01
C PRO A 137 -16.72 -2.87 -17.18
N GLN A 138 -15.50 -3.29 -16.86
CA GLN A 138 -14.56 -3.83 -17.84
C GLN A 138 -15.07 -5.18 -18.40
N LYS A 139 -14.79 -5.44 -19.68
CA LYS A 139 -15.23 -6.67 -20.36
C LYS A 139 -14.40 -7.88 -19.98
N TRP A 140 -13.13 -7.69 -19.69
CA TRP A 140 -12.18 -8.75 -19.38
C TRP A 140 -11.51 -8.48 -18.05
N ALA A 141 -11.34 -9.51 -17.24
CA ALA A 141 -10.57 -9.43 -16.01
C ALA A 141 -9.06 -9.59 -16.29
N LEU A 142 -8.23 -8.98 -15.46
CA LEU A 142 -6.79 -9.26 -15.50
C LEU A 142 -6.56 -10.73 -15.10
N PRO A 143 -5.77 -11.50 -15.87
CA PRO A 143 -5.52 -12.91 -15.55
C PRO A 143 -4.97 -13.08 -14.13
N LYS A 144 -5.41 -14.16 -13.49
CA LYS A 144 -4.92 -14.63 -12.19
C LYS A 144 -4.37 -16.03 -12.38
N PHE A 145 -3.40 -16.41 -11.58
CA PHE A 145 -2.84 -17.73 -11.59
C PHE A 145 -2.63 -18.27 -10.18
N ASN A 146 -2.54 -19.57 -10.06
CA ASN A 146 -2.17 -20.26 -8.83
C ASN A 146 -0.75 -20.79 -8.99
N LEU A 147 0.06 -20.74 -7.92
CA LEU A 147 1.38 -21.35 -7.97
C LEU A 147 1.25 -22.87 -8.03
N PRO A 148 1.85 -23.51 -9.05
CA PRO A 148 1.82 -24.96 -9.18
C PRO A 148 2.42 -25.66 -7.96
N ILE A 149 1.95 -26.87 -7.66
CA ILE A 149 2.34 -27.72 -6.54
C ILE A 149 1.91 -27.17 -5.16
N LEU A 150 1.93 -25.87 -4.98
CA LEU A 150 1.59 -25.23 -3.70
C LEU A 150 0.08 -25.00 -3.56
N SER A 151 -0.57 -24.46 -4.59
CA SER A 151 -1.97 -24.03 -4.51
C SER A 151 -2.83 -24.44 -5.73
N GLY A 152 -2.54 -25.60 -6.32
CA GLY A 152 -3.39 -26.17 -7.40
C GLY A 152 -3.25 -25.46 -8.75
N GLY A 153 -2.05 -24.95 -9.09
CA GLY A 153 -1.79 -24.35 -10.39
C GLY A 153 -1.60 -25.36 -11.51
N GLU A 154 -1.59 -24.89 -12.74
CA GLU A 154 -1.43 -25.72 -13.95
C GLU A 154 -0.04 -25.51 -14.55
N ILE A 155 0.65 -26.61 -14.89
CA ILE A 155 1.92 -26.61 -15.63
C ILE A 155 1.73 -27.47 -16.88
N ALA A 156 1.85 -26.87 -18.05
CA ALA A 156 1.80 -27.57 -19.35
C ALA A 156 0.59 -28.53 -19.50
N GLY A 157 -0.59 -28.12 -19.02
CA GLY A 157 -1.81 -28.94 -19.07
C GLY A 157 -1.99 -29.91 -17.90
N TRP A 158 -0.99 -30.06 -17.02
CA TRP A 158 -1.11 -30.87 -15.80
C TRP A 158 -1.58 -30.02 -14.63
N LYS A 159 -2.72 -30.39 -14.03
CA LYS A 159 -3.23 -29.75 -12.80
C LYS A 159 -2.49 -30.32 -11.61
N SER A 160 -1.71 -29.48 -10.94
CA SER A 160 -0.98 -29.87 -9.75
C SER A 160 -1.91 -29.95 -8.53
N PRO A 161 -1.58 -30.78 -7.50
CA PRO A 161 -2.33 -30.80 -6.26
C PRO A 161 -2.24 -29.47 -5.51
N ASP A 162 -3.31 -29.14 -4.75
CA ASP A 162 -3.33 -28.02 -3.82
C ASP A 162 -2.83 -28.49 -2.44
N PHE A 163 -1.52 -28.59 -2.29
CA PHE A 163 -0.88 -29.08 -1.06
C PHE A 163 -1.16 -28.15 0.13
N LEU A 164 -1.09 -26.83 -0.08
CA LEU A 164 -1.34 -25.86 1.00
C LEU A 164 -2.83 -25.82 1.39
N GLY A 165 -3.75 -26.01 0.43
CA GLY A 165 -5.16 -26.14 0.72
C GLY A 165 -5.48 -27.40 1.51
N TRP A 166 -4.84 -28.53 1.18
CA TRP A 166 -4.96 -29.74 1.98
C TRP A 166 -4.45 -29.52 3.41
N LEU A 167 -3.30 -28.86 3.58
CA LEU A 167 -2.72 -28.56 4.88
C LEU A 167 -3.61 -27.62 5.71
N GLU A 168 -4.23 -26.62 5.09
CA GLU A 168 -5.19 -25.69 5.72
C GLU A 168 -6.41 -26.47 6.26
N LEU A 169 -6.93 -27.41 5.48
CA LEU A 169 -8.10 -28.22 5.83
C LEU A 169 -7.86 -29.16 7.02
N GLN A 170 -6.61 -29.64 7.23
CA GLN A 170 -6.27 -30.50 8.37
C GLN A 170 -6.37 -29.79 9.73
N ARG A 171 -6.34 -28.46 9.76
CA ARG A 171 -6.42 -27.65 10.99
C ARG A 171 -5.41 -28.00 12.07
N TRP A 172 -4.29 -28.64 11.71
CA TRP A 172 -3.24 -28.98 12.66
C TRP A 172 -2.65 -27.72 13.30
N PHE A 173 -2.27 -27.85 14.58
CA PHE A 173 -1.63 -26.75 15.32
C PHE A 173 -0.39 -26.26 14.57
N ILE A 174 -0.30 -24.94 14.32
CA ILE A 174 0.72 -24.25 13.52
C ILE A 174 0.70 -24.63 12.02
N LEU A 175 0.67 -25.93 11.67
CA LEU A 175 0.79 -26.37 10.28
C LEU A 175 -0.43 -25.97 9.44
N GLY A 176 -1.64 -26.06 10.01
CA GLY A 176 -2.85 -25.60 9.35
C GLY A 176 -2.83 -24.08 9.08
N ASP A 177 -2.35 -23.29 10.04
CA ASP A 177 -2.21 -21.84 9.88
C ASP A 177 -1.13 -21.47 8.85
N LEU A 178 -0.01 -22.19 8.83
CA LEU A 178 1.02 -22.04 7.79
C LEU A 178 0.48 -22.42 6.42
N GLY A 179 -0.35 -23.46 6.34
CA GLY A 179 -1.06 -23.84 5.12
C GLY A 179 -1.96 -22.73 4.61
N GLY A 180 -2.81 -22.16 5.48
CA GLY A 180 -3.69 -21.04 5.15
C GLY A 180 -2.94 -19.79 4.69
N ILE A 181 -1.90 -19.39 5.43
CA ILE A 181 -1.05 -18.25 5.05
C ILE A 181 -0.35 -18.51 3.71
N GLY A 182 0.28 -19.67 3.57
CA GLY A 182 0.98 -20.05 2.34
C GLY A 182 0.05 -20.06 1.13
N ARG A 183 -1.13 -20.65 1.29
CA ARG A 183 -2.16 -20.70 0.24
C ARG A 183 -2.67 -19.31 -0.12
N GLY A 184 -2.95 -18.45 0.85
CA GLY A 184 -3.38 -17.07 0.60
C GLY A 184 -2.34 -16.24 -0.16
N LEU A 185 -1.06 -16.54 0.00
CA LEU A 185 0.03 -15.89 -0.74
C LEU A 185 0.27 -16.48 -2.14
N THR A 186 -0.22 -17.69 -2.42
CA THR A 186 0.10 -18.44 -3.64
C THR A 186 -1.11 -18.74 -4.52
N HIS A 187 -2.32 -18.60 -3.98
CA HIS A 187 -3.58 -18.86 -4.67
C HIS A 187 -4.17 -17.57 -5.25
N SER A 188 -4.67 -17.64 -6.49
CA SER A 188 -5.37 -16.52 -7.17
C SER A 188 -4.56 -15.22 -7.22
N ILE A 189 -3.25 -15.33 -7.51
CA ILE A 189 -2.35 -14.18 -7.63
C ILE A 189 -2.67 -13.42 -8.92
N SER A 190 -2.91 -12.13 -8.81
CA SER A 190 -3.05 -11.23 -9.97
C SER A 190 -1.67 -10.84 -10.52
N TRP A 191 -1.55 -10.68 -11.83
CA TRP A 191 -0.34 -10.12 -12.44
C TRP A 191 0.01 -8.72 -11.91
N ALA A 192 -0.99 -7.92 -11.51
CA ALA A 192 -0.73 -6.64 -10.84
C ALA A 192 0.01 -6.82 -9.51
N THR A 193 -0.27 -7.90 -8.76
CA THR A 193 0.48 -8.25 -7.54
C THR A 193 1.93 -8.57 -7.86
N VAL A 194 2.17 -9.34 -8.94
CA VAL A 194 3.53 -9.66 -9.39
C VAL A 194 4.30 -8.40 -9.76
N ILE A 195 3.67 -7.51 -10.54
CA ILE A 195 4.28 -6.22 -10.93
C ILE A 195 4.65 -5.41 -9.68
N ALA A 196 3.74 -5.28 -8.70
CA ALA A 196 3.99 -4.54 -7.48
C ALA A 196 5.15 -5.12 -6.66
N VAL A 197 5.22 -6.45 -6.54
CA VAL A 197 6.33 -7.13 -5.84
C VAL A 197 7.64 -6.93 -6.59
N VAL A 198 7.65 -6.99 -7.92
CA VAL A 198 8.84 -6.76 -8.76
C VAL A 198 9.31 -5.30 -8.71
N VAL A 199 8.42 -4.34 -8.55
CA VAL A 199 8.79 -2.91 -8.38
C VAL A 199 9.73 -2.71 -7.19
N VAL A 200 9.61 -3.49 -6.11
CA VAL A 200 10.46 -3.36 -4.92
C VAL A 200 11.94 -3.65 -5.19
N PRO A 201 12.34 -4.84 -5.69
CA PRO A 201 13.74 -5.12 -6.01
C PRO A 201 14.25 -4.25 -7.17
N VAL A 202 13.42 -3.97 -8.19
CA VAL A 202 13.79 -3.08 -9.29
C VAL A 202 14.10 -1.67 -8.79
N SER A 203 13.24 -1.08 -7.96
CA SER A 203 13.51 0.23 -7.37
C SER A 203 14.74 0.20 -6.46
N THR A 204 14.93 -0.88 -5.69
CA THR A 204 16.13 -1.06 -4.88
C THR A 204 17.38 -1.07 -5.75
N TRP A 205 17.36 -1.85 -6.82
CA TRP A 205 18.50 -1.93 -7.74
C TRP A 205 18.75 -0.59 -8.44
N VAL A 206 17.70 0.04 -9.00
CA VAL A 206 17.84 1.34 -9.69
C VAL A 206 18.36 2.41 -8.74
N LEU A 207 17.75 2.58 -7.57
CA LEU A 207 18.09 3.67 -6.64
C LEU A 207 19.49 3.45 -6.00
N TRP A 208 19.91 2.22 -5.69
CA TRP A 208 21.14 1.99 -4.93
C TRP A 208 22.30 1.39 -5.72
N ARG A 209 22.06 0.83 -6.91
CA ARG A 209 23.10 0.14 -7.70
C ARG A 209 23.39 0.79 -9.04
N THR A 210 22.61 1.81 -9.49
CA THR A 210 22.83 2.46 -10.78
C THR A 210 23.38 3.88 -10.65
N ARG A 211 24.03 4.37 -11.71
CA ARG A 211 24.49 5.77 -11.81
C ARG A 211 23.33 6.76 -11.78
N PHE A 212 22.20 6.40 -12.38
CA PHE A 212 20.98 7.21 -12.36
C PHE A 212 20.47 7.38 -10.93
N GLY A 213 20.32 6.28 -10.19
CA GLY A 213 19.86 6.31 -8.79
C GLY A 213 20.80 7.07 -7.86
N LEU A 214 22.12 6.96 -8.06
CA LEU A 214 23.09 7.74 -7.30
C LEU A 214 22.88 9.24 -7.51
N ARG A 215 22.79 9.68 -8.77
CA ARG A 215 22.55 11.10 -9.11
C ARG A 215 21.18 11.57 -8.60
N LEU A 216 20.14 10.74 -8.69
CA LEU A 216 18.81 11.07 -8.20
C LEU A 216 18.83 11.27 -6.68
N ARG A 217 19.46 10.38 -5.92
CA ARG A 217 19.59 10.53 -4.46
C ARG A 217 20.47 11.72 -4.06
N SER A 218 21.56 12.00 -4.80
CA SER A 218 22.39 13.18 -4.54
C SER A 218 21.60 14.46 -4.71
N SER A 219 20.62 14.52 -5.65
CA SER A 219 19.73 15.68 -5.81
C SER A 219 18.78 15.89 -4.63
N GLY A 220 18.50 14.84 -3.85
CA GLY A 220 17.68 14.91 -2.62
C GLY A 220 18.48 15.11 -1.35
N GLU A 221 19.75 14.74 -1.33
CA GLU A 221 20.61 14.89 -0.13
C GLU A 221 21.37 16.23 -0.15
N SER A 222 21.95 16.61 -1.29
CA SER A 222 22.71 17.86 -1.44
C SER A 222 22.65 18.33 -2.90
N PRO A 223 21.58 19.04 -3.30
CA PRO A 223 21.41 19.47 -4.70
C PRO A 223 22.50 20.42 -5.17
N VAL A 224 23.00 21.33 -4.31
CA VAL A 224 24.08 22.27 -4.67
C VAL A 224 25.39 21.53 -4.96
N ALA A 225 25.77 20.58 -4.11
CA ALA A 225 26.96 19.77 -4.37
C ALA A 225 26.78 18.85 -5.60
N ALA A 226 25.59 18.36 -5.85
CA ALA A 226 25.30 17.59 -7.07
C ALA A 226 25.42 18.46 -8.32
N GLU A 227 24.90 19.70 -8.30
CA GLU A 227 24.98 20.66 -9.40
C GLU A 227 26.45 21.05 -9.71
N SER A 228 27.26 21.31 -8.67
CA SER A 228 28.68 21.65 -8.84
C SER A 228 29.49 20.52 -9.50
N LEU A 229 29.03 19.28 -9.38
CA LEU A 229 29.57 18.10 -10.07
C LEU A 229 28.95 17.85 -11.45
N GLY A 230 28.19 18.80 -11.99
CA GLY A 230 27.58 18.74 -13.32
C GLY A 230 26.31 17.89 -13.40
N VAL A 231 25.68 17.58 -12.26
CA VAL A 231 24.40 16.84 -12.23
C VAL A 231 23.25 17.81 -12.47
N ASN A 232 22.43 17.55 -13.47
CA ASN A 232 21.23 18.35 -13.72
C ASN A 232 20.10 17.99 -12.72
N VAL A 233 20.07 18.67 -11.58
CA VAL A 233 19.13 18.46 -10.48
C VAL A 233 17.68 18.60 -10.93
N ILE A 234 17.38 19.63 -11.72
CA ILE A 234 16.02 19.90 -12.22
C ILE A 234 15.49 18.70 -12.99
N ARG A 235 16.25 18.18 -13.97
CA ARG A 235 15.82 17.02 -14.78
C ARG A 235 15.59 15.78 -13.90
N LEU A 236 16.43 15.56 -12.90
CA LEU A 236 16.28 14.40 -12.00
C LEU A 236 15.05 14.52 -11.11
N ARG A 237 14.73 15.71 -10.62
CA ARG A 237 13.48 15.95 -9.87
C ARG A 237 12.25 15.70 -10.76
N TYR A 238 12.27 16.13 -12.03
CA TYR A 238 11.21 15.78 -12.99
C TYR A 238 11.06 14.27 -13.18
N TYR A 239 12.15 13.54 -13.42
CA TYR A 239 12.10 12.08 -13.56
C TYR A 239 11.60 11.39 -12.29
N GLY A 240 12.07 11.83 -11.12
CA GLY A 240 11.60 11.28 -9.85
C GLY A 240 10.09 11.44 -9.66
N LEU A 241 9.55 12.62 -9.97
CA LEU A 241 8.12 12.91 -9.87
C LEU A 241 7.27 12.22 -10.93
N LEU A 242 7.77 12.05 -12.16
CA LEU A 242 7.09 11.28 -13.20
C LEU A 242 7.00 9.79 -12.81
N ILE A 243 8.09 9.21 -12.31
CA ILE A 243 8.10 7.82 -11.83
C ILE A 243 7.16 7.69 -10.62
N SER A 244 7.23 8.64 -9.68
CA SER A 244 6.32 8.70 -8.54
C SER A 244 4.85 8.73 -8.98
N GLY A 245 4.51 9.64 -9.89
CA GLY A 245 3.15 9.72 -10.45
C GLY A 245 2.73 8.44 -11.16
N GLY A 246 3.62 7.83 -11.94
CA GLY A 246 3.35 6.57 -12.63
C GLY A 246 3.07 5.40 -11.67
N LEU A 247 3.84 5.29 -10.59
CA LEU A 247 3.62 4.27 -9.54
C LEU A 247 2.32 4.53 -8.77
N ALA A 248 2.02 5.79 -8.44
CA ALA A 248 0.75 6.17 -7.83
C ALA A 248 -0.43 5.88 -8.76
N GLY A 249 -0.30 6.20 -10.05
CA GLY A 249 -1.30 5.85 -11.04
C GLY A 249 -1.52 4.36 -11.18
N LEU A 250 -0.45 3.58 -11.20
CA LEU A 250 -0.53 2.11 -11.20
C LEU A 250 -1.23 1.59 -9.94
N ALA A 251 -0.93 2.17 -8.76
CA ALA A 251 -1.64 1.85 -7.51
C ALA A 251 -3.16 2.07 -7.66
N GLY A 252 -3.56 3.21 -8.22
CA GLY A 252 -4.95 3.51 -8.56
C GLY A 252 -5.55 2.51 -9.54
N GLY A 253 -4.82 2.20 -10.62
CA GLY A 253 -5.24 1.21 -11.62
C GLY A 253 -5.51 -0.18 -11.05
N THR A 254 -4.72 -0.61 -10.05
CA THR A 254 -4.99 -1.90 -9.37
C THR A 254 -6.32 -1.91 -8.63
N LEU A 255 -6.76 -0.78 -8.09
CA LEU A 255 -8.06 -0.66 -7.43
C LEU A 255 -9.21 -0.77 -8.43
N SER A 256 -9.14 -0.06 -9.56
CA SER A 256 -10.23 -0.06 -10.54
C SER A 256 -10.25 -1.30 -11.42
N ILE A 257 -9.08 -1.88 -11.78
CA ILE A 257 -8.99 -3.00 -12.72
C ILE A 257 -9.05 -4.35 -12.01
N VAL A 258 -8.40 -4.48 -10.84
CA VAL A 258 -8.24 -5.79 -10.16
C VAL A 258 -9.20 -5.95 -9.00
N ALA A 259 -9.39 -4.91 -8.19
CA ALA A 259 -10.22 -5.01 -6.99
C ALA A 259 -11.72 -4.88 -7.30
N SER A 260 -12.13 -3.94 -8.16
CA SER A 260 -13.55 -3.64 -8.41
C SER A 260 -14.02 -3.94 -9.83
N SER A 261 -13.12 -4.07 -10.82
CA SER A 261 -13.44 -4.24 -12.25
C SER A 261 -14.16 -3.05 -12.90
N TYR A 262 -14.20 -1.90 -12.22
CA TYR A 262 -14.70 -0.61 -12.69
C TYR A 262 -14.18 0.53 -11.81
N TYR A 263 -14.22 1.75 -12.30
CA TYR A 263 -13.96 2.94 -11.50
C TYR A 263 -15.16 3.23 -10.60
N ARG A 264 -14.90 3.56 -9.35
CA ARG A 264 -15.87 4.15 -8.41
C ARG A 264 -15.25 5.40 -7.78
N GLN A 265 -16.03 6.48 -7.73
CA GLN A 265 -15.60 7.70 -7.05
C GLN A 265 -15.27 7.42 -5.58
N GLY A 266 -14.10 7.92 -5.13
CA GLY A 266 -13.64 7.73 -3.75
C GLY A 266 -13.05 6.34 -3.44
N GLN A 267 -12.85 5.46 -4.43
CA GLN A 267 -12.34 4.10 -4.17
C GLN A 267 -10.89 4.05 -3.69
N THR A 268 -10.11 5.13 -3.83
CA THR A 268 -8.76 5.23 -3.26
C THR A 268 -8.80 5.29 -1.74
N ALA A 269 -9.83 5.89 -1.16
CA ALA A 269 -10.15 5.90 0.27
C ALA A 269 -8.95 6.22 1.18
N GLY A 270 -8.09 7.16 0.76
CA GLY A 270 -6.92 7.60 1.53
C GLY A 270 -5.71 6.64 1.47
N ARG A 271 -5.73 5.61 0.62
CA ARG A 271 -4.61 4.66 0.49
C ARG A 271 -3.30 5.31 0.03
N GLY A 272 -3.35 6.44 -0.67
CA GLY A 272 -2.18 7.24 -0.99
C GLY A 272 -1.51 7.80 0.26
N PHE A 273 -2.29 8.30 1.23
CA PHE A 273 -1.76 8.76 2.51
C PHE A 273 -1.25 7.61 3.39
N ILE A 274 -1.92 6.46 3.37
CA ILE A 274 -1.42 5.24 4.03
C ILE A 274 -0.09 4.81 3.39
N GLY A 275 0.05 4.92 2.07
CA GLY A 275 1.31 4.69 1.35
C GLY A 275 2.44 5.60 1.82
N LEU A 276 2.19 6.90 2.00
CA LEU A 276 3.15 7.82 2.60
C LEU A 276 3.54 7.40 4.01
N ALA A 277 2.56 7.01 4.84
CA ALA A 277 2.84 6.49 6.17
C ALA A 277 3.74 5.24 6.11
N THR A 278 3.50 4.30 5.18
CA THR A 278 4.38 3.12 5.01
C THR A 278 5.79 3.49 4.60
N MET A 279 5.97 4.55 3.82
CA MET A 279 7.29 5.06 3.44
C MET A 279 8.05 5.59 4.66
N ILE A 280 7.39 6.37 5.50
CA ILE A 280 7.98 6.90 6.75
C ILE A 280 8.34 5.75 7.69
N PHE A 281 7.43 4.79 7.93
CA PHE A 281 7.70 3.59 8.73
C PHE A 281 8.80 2.73 8.16
N GLY A 282 8.83 2.61 6.85
CA GLY A 282 9.87 1.90 6.12
C GLY A 282 11.21 2.60 6.12
N ASN A 283 11.31 3.78 6.75
CA ASN A 283 12.52 4.60 6.86
C ASN A 283 13.16 4.85 5.47
N TRP A 284 12.32 5.19 4.49
CA TRP A 284 12.72 5.44 3.10
C TRP A 284 13.52 4.28 2.46
N ARG A 285 13.18 3.04 2.83
CA ARG A 285 13.75 1.81 2.26
C ARG A 285 12.66 0.97 1.61
N PRO A 286 12.87 0.45 0.38
CA PRO A 286 11.85 -0.35 -0.31
C PRO A 286 11.37 -1.57 0.48
N SER A 287 12.28 -2.29 1.15
CA SER A 287 11.91 -3.44 2.00
C SER A 287 11.06 -3.03 3.20
N GLY A 288 11.37 -1.88 3.83
CA GLY A 288 10.58 -1.34 4.93
C GLY A 288 9.18 -0.91 4.48
N ILE A 289 9.07 -0.32 3.28
CA ILE A 289 7.77 0.03 2.67
C ILE A 289 6.95 -1.23 2.42
N MET A 290 7.56 -2.30 1.92
CA MET A 290 6.90 -3.57 1.68
C MET A 290 6.34 -4.16 2.99
N THR A 291 7.12 -4.18 4.07
CA THR A 291 6.65 -4.69 5.37
C THR A 291 5.53 -3.83 5.95
N GLY A 292 5.64 -2.48 5.86
CA GLY A 292 4.58 -1.56 6.27
C GLY A 292 3.29 -1.76 5.46
N ALA A 293 3.41 -1.87 4.13
CA ALA A 293 2.27 -2.09 3.26
C ALA A 293 1.57 -3.44 3.52
N MET A 294 2.34 -4.50 3.81
CA MET A 294 1.78 -5.80 4.23
C MET A 294 1.01 -5.69 5.56
N LEU A 295 1.53 -4.94 6.52
CA LEU A 295 0.85 -4.72 7.80
C LEU A 295 -0.50 -4.03 7.61
N PHE A 296 -0.54 -2.93 6.83
CA PHE A 296 -1.77 -2.21 6.55
C PHE A 296 -2.73 -3.01 5.68
N GLY A 297 -2.22 -3.71 4.66
CA GLY A 297 -3.01 -4.58 3.81
C GLY A 297 -3.64 -5.73 4.60
N TYR A 298 -2.92 -6.28 5.59
CA TYR A 298 -3.46 -7.28 6.50
C TYR A 298 -4.56 -6.71 7.40
N ALA A 299 -4.34 -5.52 7.99
CA ALA A 299 -5.36 -4.85 8.81
C ALA A 299 -6.65 -4.57 8.02
N GLU A 300 -6.53 -4.11 6.76
CA GLU A 300 -7.68 -3.94 5.87
C GLU A 300 -8.33 -5.28 5.47
N GLY A 301 -7.52 -6.32 5.24
CA GLY A 301 -8.01 -7.66 4.89
C GLY A 301 -8.84 -8.29 6.01
N VAL A 302 -8.35 -8.21 7.25
CA VAL A 302 -9.07 -8.67 8.44
C VAL A 302 -10.39 -7.92 8.60
N LYS A 303 -10.39 -6.60 8.41
CA LYS A 303 -11.61 -5.79 8.45
C LYS A 303 -12.68 -6.26 7.47
N LEU A 304 -12.30 -6.64 6.24
CA LEU A 304 -13.26 -6.99 5.18
C LEU A 304 -13.77 -8.42 5.27
N VAL A 305 -12.95 -9.36 5.77
CA VAL A 305 -13.27 -10.80 5.75
C VAL A 305 -13.71 -11.30 7.12
N ALA A 306 -13.30 -10.62 8.18
CA ALA A 306 -13.36 -11.11 9.54
C ALA A 306 -14.11 -10.17 10.48
N SER A 307 -15.17 -9.50 10.01
CA SER A 307 -15.98 -8.63 10.87
C SER A 307 -16.45 -9.34 12.15
N ASP A 308 -16.83 -10.61 12.05
CA ASP A 308 -17.25 -11.43 13.19
C ASP A 308 -16.07 -11.96 14.02
N SER A 309 -14.85 -11.91 13.46
CA SER A 309 -13.62 -12.41 14.10
C SER A 309 -12.78 -11.30 14.75
N ILE A 310 -13.31 -10.07 14.83
CA ILE A 310 -12.60 -8.97 15.50
C ILE A 310 -12.41 -9.27 16.99
N THR A 311 -13.33 -10.03 17.60
CA THR A 311 -13.17 -10.55 18.96
C THR A 311 -11.92 -11.42 19.11
N ALA A 312 -11.61 -12.29 18.14
CA ALA A 312 -10.37 -13.05 18.11
C ALA A 312 -9.12 -12.16 17.99
N SER A 313 -9.23 -11.02 17.30
CA SER A 313 -8.16 -10.03 17.20
C SER A 313 -7.85 -9.38 18.55
N PHE A 314 -8.86 -9.12 19.39
CA PHE A 314 -8.63 -8.61 20.75
C PHE A 314 -7.88 -9.61 21.61
N LEU A 315 -8.22 -10.90 21.52
CA LEU A 315 -7.49 -11.95 22.25
C LEU A 315 -6.03 -12.07 21.76
N PHE A 316 -5.81 -11.95 20.46
CA PHE A 316 -4.47 -11.94 19.87
C PHE A 316 -3.63 -10.74 20.35
N ILE A 317 -4.21 -9.54 20.37
CA ILE A 317 -3.56 -8.34 20.90
C ILE A 317 -3.25 -8.50 22.39
N ALA A 318 -4.17 -9.05 23.17
CA ALA A 318 -3.94 -9.34 24.59
C ALA A 318 -2.75 -10.31 24.79
N ALA A 319 -2.68 -11.39 24.03
CA ALA A 319 -1.59 -12.36 24.09
C ALA A 319 -0.22 -11.75 23.69
N ILE A 320 -0.19 -10.91 22.64
CA ILE A 320 1.04 -10.18 22.26
C ILE A 320 1.43 -9.20 23.36
N SER A 321 0.47 -8.50 23.96
CA SER A 321 0.71 -7.55 25.04
C SER A 321 1.36 -8.20 26.26
N VAL A 322 0.97 -9.43 26.60
CA VAL A 322 1.62 -10.24 27.66
C VAL A 322 3.07 -10.52 27.33
N MET A 323 3.36 -10.94 26.09
CA MET A 323 4.75 -11.18 25.67
C MET A 323 5.60 -9.88 25.74
N PHE A 324 5.03 -8.79 25.25
CA PHE A 324 5.71 -7.49 25.30
C PHE A 324 5.91 -6.99 26.73
N PHE A 325 4.95 -7.25 27.61
CA PHE A 325 5.05 -6.98 29.05
C PHE A 325 6.22 -7.73 29.69
N ILE A 326 6.33 -9.05 29.43
CA ILE A 326 7.45 -9.86 29.93
C ILE A 326 8.79 -9.32 29.39
N TYR A 327 8.87 -9.02 28.08
CA TYR A 327 10.07 -8.46 27.47
C TYR A 327 10.46 -7.10 28.09
N ALA A 328 9.47 -6.23 28.33
CA ALA A 328 9.69 -4.90 28.91
C ALA A 328 10.17 -4.98 30.38
N ILE A 329 9.67 -5.95 31.16
CA ILE A 329 10.15 -6.23 32.51
C ILE A 329 11.62 -6.67 32.48
N ILE A 330 11.97 -7.64 31.62
CA ILE A 330 13.35 -8.15 31.48
C ILE A 330 14.30 -6.98 31.11
N ARG A 331 13.86 -6.08 30.25
CA ARG A 331 14.61 -4.89 29.79
C ARG A 331 14.52 -3.71 30.76
N ARG A 332 13.81 -3.83 31.89
CA ARG A 332 13.61 -2.79 32.92
C ARG A 332 13.09 -1.45 32.37
N LYS A 333 12.26 -1.48 31.32
CA LYS A 333 11.70 -0.28 30.68
C LYS A 333 10.31 0.03 31.23
N ARG A 334 10.24 0.75 32.35
CA ARG A 334 8.99 1.04 33.10
C ARG A 334 7.84 1.56 32.26
N MET A 335 8.08 2.50 31.32
CA MET A 335 7.03 3.05 30.45
C MET A 335 6.47 1.97 29.50
N GLN A 336 7.31 1.10 28.96
CA GLN A 336 6.86 0.01 28.08
C GLN A 336 6.06 -1.06 28.84
N VAL A 337 6.39 -1.30 30.13
CA VAL A 337 5.60 -2.17 31.02
C VAL A 337 4.20 -1.61 31.21
N LEU A 338 4.08 -0.30 31.49
CA LEU A 338 2.78 0.37 31.66
C LEU A 338 1.94 0.30 30.37
N ILE A 339 2.53 0.61 29.23
CA ILE A 339 1.86 0.54 27.91
C ILE A 339 1.35 -0.88 27.65
N ALA A 340 2.18 -1.89 27.86
CA ALA A 340 1.80 -3.29 27.65
C ALA A 340 0.66 -3.72 28.61
N LEU A 341 0.69 -3.28 29.85
CA LEU A 341 -0.36 -3.57 30.82
C LEU A 341 -1.70 -2.94 30.42
N VAL A 342 -1.67 -1.66 30.03
CA VAL A 342 -2.87 -0.95 29.56
C VAL A 342 -3.42 -1.61 28.30
N ALA A 343 -2.57 -1.95 27.33
CA ALA A 343 -2.99 -2.63 26.10
C ALA A 343 -3.62 -4.01 26.40
N PHE A 344 -3.04 -4.79 27.34
CA PHE A 344 -3.60 -6.05 27.79
C PHE A 344 -4.99 -5.86 28.43
N CYS A 345 -5.11 -4.96 29.40
CA CYS A 345 -6.37 -4.72 30.09
C CYS A 345 -7.47 -4.27 29.13
N LEU A 346 -7.18 -3.32 28.25
CA LEU A 346 -8.15 -2.84 27.25
C LEU A 346 -8.58 -3.95 26.30
N SER A 347 -7.62 -4.75 25.80
CA SER A 347 -7.93 -5.85 24.86
C SER A 347 -8.69 -6.98 25.54
N ALA A 348 -8.37 -7.30 26.80
CA ALA A 348 -9.06 -8.34 27.57
C ALA A 348 -10.50 -7.91 27.95
N ILE A 349 -10.71 -6.65 28.30
CA ILE A 349 -12.04 -6.09 28.53
C ILE A 349 -12.83 -6.10 27.24
N ALA A 350 -12.27 -5.60 26.13
CA ALA A 350 -12.93 -5.58 24.83
C ALA A 350 -13.33 -7.00 24.39
N TYR A 351 -12.47 -7.99 24.57
CA TYR A 351 -12.77 -9.41 24.27
C TYR A 351 -14.00 -9.94 25.03
N ARG A 352 -14.20 -9.49 26.28
CA ARG A 352 -15.32 -9.97 27.13
C ARG A 352 -16.59 -9.18 26.98
N THR A 353 -16.53 -7.91 26.56
CA THR A 353 -17.68 -6.99 26.57
C THR A 353 -18.22 -6.69 25.18
N VAL A 354 -17.45 -6.99 24.13
CA VAL A 354 -17.79 -6.62 22.77
C VAL A 354 -18.09 -7.87 21.95
N ASP A 355 -19.37 -8.21 21.85
CA ASP A 355 -19.82 -9.33 20.99
C ASP A 355 -19.82 -8.95 19.52
N THR A 356 -20.15 -7.69 19.20
CA THR A 356 -20.13 -7.15 17.83
C THR A 356 -19.45 -5.78 17.83
N VAL A 357 -18.46 -5.59 16.95
CA VAL A 357 -17.80 -4.30 16.80
C VAL A 357 -18.56 -3.45 15.78
N PRO A 358 -18.98 -2.22 16.13
CA PRO A 358 -19.61 -1.32 15.18
C PRO A 358 -18.76 -1.13 13.92
N GLU A 359 -19.38 -1.10 12.76
CA GLU A 359 -18.69 -0.96 11.48
C GLU A 359 -17.80 0.29 11.41
N SER A 360 -18.20 1.38 12.07
CA SER A 360 -17.43 2.62 12.17
C SER A 360 -16.10 2.44 12.91
N LEU A 361 -16.04 1.58 13.95
CA LEU A 361 -14.80 1.27 14.65
C LEU A 361 -13.92 0.34 13.82
N THR A 362 -14.49 -0.65 13.12
CA THR A 362 -13.71 -1.52 12.24
C THR A 362 -13.13 -0.74 11.07
N GLN A 363 -13.82 0.29 10.58
CA GLN A 363 -13.31 1.19 9.56
C GLN A 363 -12.10 2.02 10.05
N SER A 364 -11.97 2.27 11.33
CA SER A 364 -10.83 2.99 11.91
C SER A 364 -9.58 2.13 12.15
N LEU A 365 -9.68 0.81 12.03
CA LEU A 365 -8.59 -0.13 12.35
C LEU A 365 -7.24 0.19 11.67
N PRO A 366 -7.16 0.50 10.36
CA PRO A 366 -5.91 0.87 9.72
C PRO A 366 -5.27 2.13 10.34
N TYR A 367 -6.09 3.11 10.73
CA TYR A 367 -5.60 4.34 11.37
C TYR A 367 -5.09 4.09 12.80
N VAL A 368 -5.79 3.24 13.55
CA VAL A 368 -5.34 2.81 14.89
C VAL A 368 -4.01 2.07 14.79
N VAL A 369 -3.87 1.14 13.84
CA VAL A 369 -2.59 0.46 13.56
C VAL A 369 -1.50 1.47 13.23
N THR A 370 -1.80 2.49 12.41
CA THR A 370 -0.87 3.58 12.10
C THR A 370 -0.37 4.27 13.36
N LEU A 371 -1.29 4.68 14.24
CA LEU A 371 -0.94 5.36 15.49
C LEU A 371 -0.11 4.49 16.41
N ILE A 372 -0.45 3.21 16.55
CA ILE A 372 0.31 2.26 17.37
C ILE A 372 1.73 2.08 16.83
N VAL A 373 1.87 1.91 15.52
CA VAL A 373 3.19 1.75 14.89
C VAL A 373 4.01 3.03 15.05
N LEU A 374 3.43 4.22 14.85
CA LEU A 374 4.10 5.50 15.10
C LEU A 374 4.56 5.64 16.56
N ALA A 375 3.70 5.29 17.50
CA ALA A 375 4.00 5.41 18.93
C ALA A 375 5.09 4.41 19.39
N THR A 376 5.16 3.25 18.77
CA THR A 376 6.09 2.16 19.15
C THR A 376 7.37 2.13 18.35
N ALA A 377 7.37 2.66 17.12
CA ALA A 377 8.54 2.71 16.24
C ALA A 377 9.56 3.74 16.76
N ASN A 378 10.38 3.34 17.71
CA ASN A 378 11.50 4.14 18.22
C ASN A 378 12.68 4.11 17.24
N GLN A 379 12.44 4.52 15.98
CA GLN A 379 13.43 4.51 14.90
C GLN A 379 14.02 5.92 14.74
N ARG A 380 15.32 6.01 14.52
CA ARG A 380 15.93 7.22 13.95
C ARG A 380 15.48 7.30 12.49
N LEU A 381 14.51 8.13 12.22
CA LEU A 381 14.07 8.42 10.84
C LEU A 381 15.21 9.07 10.06
N ARG A 382 15.40 8.64 8.82
CA ARG A 382 16.44 9.14 7.91
C ARG A 382 15.81 9.61 6.59
N PRO A 383 15.01 10.70 6.63
CA PRO A 383 14.53 11.31 5.40
C PRO A 383 15.71 11.85 4.59
N PRO A 384 15.58 12.02 3.28
CA PRO A 384 16.53 12.79 2.49
C PRO A 384 16.64 14.21 3.03
N ALA A 385 17.87 14.73 3.14
CA ALA A 385 18.14 15.97 3.87
C ALA A 385 17.43 17.20 3.29
N MET A 386 17.24 17.24 1.96
CA MET A 386 16.60 18.35 1.26
C MET A 386 15.20 18.01 0.74
N ALA A 387 14.55 16.97 1.31
CA ALA A 387 13.15 16.68 0.99
C ALA A 387 12.26 17.85 1.46
N GLY A 388 11.44 18.37 0.58
CA GLY A 388 10.57 19.51 0.89
C GLY A 388 11.21 20.90 0.70
N VAL A 389 12.51 20.98 0.45
CA VAL A 389 13.20 22.24 0.26
C VAL A 389 13.22 22.62 -1.25
N PRO A 390 12.70 23.81 -1.61
CA PRO A 390 12.82 24.33 -2.97
C PRO A 390 14.30 24.44 -3.38
N PHE A 391 14.60 24.13 -4.63
CA PHE A 391 15.95 24.26 -5.16
C PHE A 391 15.96 25.27 -6.30
N ARG A 392 16.87 26.24 -6.21
CA ARG A 392 17.14 27.23 -7.27
C ARG A 392 18.59 27.10 -7.71
N PRO A 393 18.85 26.91 -9.03
CA PRO A 393 20.19 26.86 -9.55
C PRO A 393 20.98 28.14 -9.23
N GLY A 394 22.24 27.98 -8.78
CA GLY A 394 23.15 29.10 -8.53
C GLY A 394 22.92 29.91 -7.24
N GLU A 395 21.93 29.58 -6.40
CA GLU A 395 21.77 30.21 -5.08
C GLU A 395 22.55 29.41 -4.03
N PRO A 396 23.41 30.04 -3.20
CA PRO A 396 24.00 29.40 -2.04
C PRO A 396 22.91 29.18 -0.97
N HIS A 397 22.82 27.98 -0.45
CA HIS A 397 21.93 27.59 0.66
C HIS A 397 22.71 27.34 1.92
#